data_1e2522c38b28ff4a95288d18cf198f47
#
_entry.id   1e2522c38b28ff4a95288d18cf198f47
#
_cell.length_a   1.000
_cell.length_b   1.000
_cell.length_c   1.000
_cell.angle_alpha   90.00
_cell.angle_beta   90.00
_cell.angle_gamma   90.00
#
_symmetry.space_group_name_H-M   'P 1'
#
loop_
_entity.id
_entity.type
_entity.pdbx_description
1 polymer ?
#
loop_
_entity_poly.entity_id
_entity_poly.type
_entity_poly.pdbx_seq_one_letter_code
_entity_poly.pdbx_strand_id
1 'polypeptide(L)'
;MSSATAWTSEGAKDRAATLRNRARLSANRNLLLWYRELYRDQFKDFPDPATLSILEIGSGTSPLKQFHSNIVTSDILDLDYLDLVFDCHEIDKLDSIKNNSLDVITLTNVLHHLKSPIAFINRAATKLKAGGKVIATEPFFSVLSSLIFKYLHHEPVDFGISEPELGEVQGPLASANIALPWLIFCRRRDWLQHLNENFDIANLSVRPFTALSYMITGGISHKLPIPGFLYRGMFPIDLALSRYFPRLCAAFLTITLTRR
;
A
#
# COMPACT_ATOMS: atom_id res chain seq x y z
N MET A 1 9.28 16.17 22.20
CA MET A 1 10.26 16.64 21.18
C MET A 1 10.54 15.45 20.27
N SER A 2 10.06 15.53 19.06
CA SER A 2 9.92 14.46 18.07
C SER A 2 11.26 13.97 17.54
N SER A 3 11.36 12.65 17.29
CA SER A 3 12.47 11.94 16.66
C SER A 3 12.74 12.32 15.18
N ALA A 4 12.22 13.44 14.71
CA ALA A 4 12.31 13.92 13.33
C ALA A 4 13.72 14.38 12.88
N THR A 5 14.72 14.38 13.76
CA THR A 5 16.04 14.96 13.48
C THR A 5 17.11 13.97 13.01
N ALA A 6 16.82 12.68 12.90
CA ALA A 6 17.82 11.66 12.53
C ALA A 6 17.96 11.37 11.01
N TRP A 7 17.12 11.95 10.15
CA TRP A 7 17.03 11.57 8.72
C TRP A 7 17.68 12.59 7.74
N THR A 8 18.67 13.38 8.13
CA THR A 8 19.07 14.60 7.40
C THR A 8 19.67 14.37 6.00
N SER A 9 20.40 13.30 5.74
CA SER A 9 20.95 13.06 4.39
C SER A 9 20.13 12.03 3.59
N GLU A 10 19.63 10.98 4.21
CA GLU A 10 18.80 9.97 3.55
C GLU A 10 17.37 10.46 3.32
N GLY A 11 16.78 11.21 4.24
CA GLY A 11 15.49 11.84 4.04
C GLY A 11 15.46 12.80 2.84
N ALA A 12 16.56 13.52 2.58
CA ALA A 12 16.67 14.36 1.38
C ALA A 12 16.73 13.54 0.08
N LYS A 13 17.39 12.37 0.10
CA LYS A 13 17.44 11.45 -1.05
C LYS A 13 16.08 10.83 -1.31
N ASP A 14 15.41 10.37 -0.25
CA ASP A 14 14.07 9.77 -0.31
C ASP A 14 13.04 10.78 -0.82
N ARG A 15 13.09 12.04 -0.32
CA ARG A 15 12.26 13.14 -0.81
C ARG A 15 12.48 13.37 -2.31
N ALA A 16 13.72 13.47 -2.75
CA ALA A 16 14.05 13.67 -4.15
C ALA A 16 13.63 12.47 -5.04
N ALA A 17 13.78 11.24 -4.54
CA ALA A 17 13.32 10.03 -5.23
C ALA A 17 11.79 10.03 -5.36
N THR A 18 11.06 10.35 -4.30
CA THR A 18 9.60 10.44 -4.27
C THR A 18 9.08 11.46 -5.26
N LEU A 19 9.65 12.66 -5.32
CA LEU A 19 9.27 13.70 -6.28
C LEU A 19 9.50 13.25 -7.73
N ARG A 20 10.65 12.62 -8.03
CA ARG A 20 10.93 12.06 -9.37
C ARG A 20 9.93 10.96 -9.73
N ASN A 21 9.64 10.06 -8.80
CA ASN A 21 8.72 8.96 -9.03
C ASN A 21 7.28 9.45 -9.24
N ARG A 22 6.85 10.46 -8.48
CA ARG A 22 5.54 11.12 -8.67
C ARG A 22 5.43 11.76 -10.07
N ALA A 23 6.47 12.46 -10.52
CA ALA A 23 6.49 13.05 -11.86
C ALA A 23 6.43 11.99 -12.97
N ARG A 24 7.17 10.89 -12.82
CA ARG A 24 7.14 9.75 -13.75
C ARG A 24 5.78 9.07 -13.80
N LEU A 25 5.17 8.83 -12.64
CA LEU A 25 3.83 8.25 -12.53
C LEU A 25 2.81 9.14 -13.25
N SER A 26 2.81 10.44 -12.98
CA SER A 26 1.88 11.40 -13.61
C SER A 26 2.03 11.48 -15.13
N ALA A 27 3.22 11.20 -15.67
CA ALA A 27 3.49 11.17 -17.10
C ALA A 27 3.15 9.81 -17.77
N ASN A 28 2.85 8.76 -16.98
CA ASN A 28 2.58 7.42 -17.48
C ASN A 28 1.09 7.09 -17.47
N ARG A 29 0.41 7.32 -18.62
CA ARG A 29 -1.05 7.10 -18.75
C ARG A 29 -1.49 5.66 -18.47
N ASN A 30 -0.68 4.66 -18.80
CA ASN A 30 -1.01 3.26 -18.55
C ASN A 30 -0.91 2.96 -17.05
N LEU A 31 0.09 3.50 -16.35
CA LEU A 31 0.24 3.36 -14.92
C LEU A 31 -0.89 4.09 -14.16
N LEU A 32 -1.29 5.29 -14.61
CA LEU A 32 -2.47 5.98 -14.06
C LEU A 32 -3.75 5.17 -14.25
N LEU A 33 -3.91 4.47 -15.39
CA LEU A 33 -5.04 3.56 -15.58
C LEU A 33 -5.01 2.41 -14.57
N TRP A 34 -3.83 1.80 -14.35
CA TRP A 34 -3.66 0.75 -13.35
C TRP A 34 -4.07 1.23 -11.94
N TYR A 35 -3.59 2.40 -11.52
CA TYR A 35 -3.97 2.98 -10.22
C TYR A 35 -5.46 3.27 -10.11
N ARG A 36 -6.08 3.77 -11.18
CA ARG A 36 -7.54 4.00 -11.20
C ARG A 36 -8.32 2.69 -10.97
N GLU A 37 -7.93 1.62 -11.63
CA GLU A 37 -8.60 0.32 -11.46
C GLU A 37 -8.29 -0.30 -10.09
N LEU A 38 -7.09 -0.07 -9.56
CA LEU A 38 -6.75 -0.43 -8.17
C LEU A 38 -7.69 0.25 -7.18
N TYR A 39 -7.88 1.57 -7.29
CA TYR A 39 -8.75 2.29 -6.37
C TYR A 39 -10.21 1.90 -6.51
N ARG A 40 -10.66 1.57 -7.72
CA ARG A 40 -11.98 0.96 -7.91
C ARG A 40 -12.12 -0.37 -7.19
N ASP A 41 -11.09 -1.21 -7.18
CA ASP A 41 -11.11 -2.47 -6.40
C ASP A 41 -11.04 -2.22 -4.90
N GLN A 42 -10.22 -1.27 -4.43
CA GLN A 42 -10.12 -0.92 -3.01
C GLN A 42 -11.46 -0.41 -2.45
N PHE A 43 -12.17 0.42 -3.20
CA PHE A 43 -13.41 1.08 -2.75
C PHE A 43 -14.70 0.43 -3.27
N LYS A 44 -14.65 -0.72 -3.96
CA LYS A 44 -15.81 -1.34 -4.61
C LYS A 44 -16.95 -1.72 -3.65
N ASP A 45 -16.62 -1.97 -2.38
CA ASP A 45 -17.59 -2.37 -1.36
C ASP A 45 -18.28 -1.15 -0.69
N PHE A 46 -17.98 0.07 -1.14
CA PHE A 46 -18.61 1.30 -0.69
C PHE A 46 -19.53 1.87 -1.77
N PRO A 47 -20.79 2.22 -1.44
CA PRO A 47 -21.73 2.77 -2.42
C PRO A 47 -21.25 4.08 -3.05
N ASP A 48 -20.69 4.96 -2.25
CA ASP A 48 -20.15 6.25 -2.69
C ASP A 48 -18.87 6.62 -1.91
N PRO A 49 -17.70 6.40 -2.50
CA PRO A 49 -16.43 6.76 -1.85
C PRO A 49 -16.28 8.26 -1.57
N ALA A 50 -17.01 9.15 -2.27
CA ALA A 50 -16.91 10.59 -2.07
C ALA A 50 -17.49 11.06 -0.71
N THR A 51 -18.34 10.25 -0.08
CA THR A 51 -18.93 10.55 1.23
C THR A 51 -18.09 10.06 2.41
N LEU A 52 -17.03 9.31 2.15
CA LEU A 52 -16.20 8.71 3.19
C LEU A 52 -15.16 9.69 3.74
N SER A 53 -14.83 9.54 5.02
CA SER A 53 -13.67 10.16 5.65
C SER A 53 -12.48 9.20 5.47
N ILE A 54 -11.55 9.53 4.56
CA ILE A 54 -10.46 8.65 4.16
C ILE A 54 -9.12 9.29 4.50
N LEU A 55 -8.23 8.52 5.15
CA LEU A 55 -6.82 8.83 5.32
C LEU A 55 -5.99 7.89 4.44
N GLU A 56 -5.11 8.44 3.64
CA GLU A 56 -4.09 7.68 2.91
C GLU A 56 -2.73 7.81 3.61
N ILE A 57 -2.11 6.68 3.92
CA ILE A 57 -0.75 6.59 4.45
C ILE A 57 0.22 6.27 3.31
N GLY A 58 1.36 6.98 3.26
CA GLY A 58 2.35 6.79 2.21
C GLY A 58 1.93 7.43 0.88
N SER A 59 1.33 8.63 0.94
CA SER A 59 0.79 9.32 -0.23
C SER A 59 1.86 9.95 -1.13
N GLY A 60 3.14 9.84 -0.82
CA GLY A 60 4.20 10.57 -1.51
C GLY A 60 4.19 10.44 -3.03
N THR A 61 4.06 9.22 -3.56
CA THR A 61 3.93 8.98 -5.00
C THR A 61 2.50 8.72 -5.45
N SER A 62 1.58 8.48 -4.54
CA SER A 62 0.21 8.07 -4.84
C SER A 62 -0.57 9.12 -5.63
N PRO A 63 -1.31 8.70 -6.66
CA PRO A 63 -2.23 9.57 -7.38
C PRO A 63 -3.66 9.56 -6.83
N LEU A 64 -3.92 8.93 -5.67
CA LEU A 64 -5.28 8.68 -5.17
C LEU A 64 -6.12 9.95 -5.06
N LYS A 65 -5.55 11.06 -4.53
CA LYS A 65 -6.25 12.35 -4.41
C LYS A 65 -6.69 12.94 -5.76
N GLN A 66 -6.10 12.50 -6.89
CA GLN A 66 -6.55 12.90 -8.23
C GLN A 66 -7.86 12.21 -8.63
N PHE A 67 -8.17 11.07 -8.05
CA PHE A 67 -9.40 10.28 -8.30
C PHE A 67 -10.48 10.54 -7.25
N HIS A 68 -10.08 10.85 -6.01
CA HIS A 68 -10.96 11.08 -4.86
C HIS A 68 -10.47 12.30 -4.09
N SER A 69 -11.08 13.46 -4.31
CA SER A 69 -10.65 14.76 -3.77
C SER A 69 -10.81 14.91 -2.25
N ASN A 70 -11.68 14.09 -1.65
CA ASN A 70 -12.00 14.10 -0.21
C ASN A 70 -10.98 13.38 0.68
N ILE A 71 -9.88 12.88 0.09
CA ILE A 71 -8.86 12.14 0.83
C ILE A 71 -7.91 13.08 1.56
N VAL A 72 -7.65 12.78 2.81
CA VAL A 72 -6.53 13.34 3.58
C VAL A 72 -5.27 12.53 3.25
N THR A 73 -4.30 13.18 2.63
CA THR A 73 -3.03 12.56 2.24
C THR A 73 -1.99 12.70 3.33
N SER A 74 -1.19 11.65 3.57
CA SER A 74 -0.12 11.70 4.56
C SER A 74 1.11 10.87 4.15
N ASP A 75 2.26 11.30 4.65
CA ASP A 75 3.53 10.58 4.52
C ASP A 75 4.43 10.92 5.72
N ILE A 76 5.48 10.13 5.93
CA ILE A 76 6.55 10.47 6.86
C ILE A 76 7.49 11.53 6.27
N LEU A 77 7.56 11.61 4.93
CA LEU A 77 8.35 12.61 4.22
C LEU A 77 7.61 13.96 4.19
N ASP A 78 8.35 15.05 4.46
CA ASP A 78 7.83 16.41 4.34
C ASP A 78 7.76 16.81 2.85
N LEU A 79 6.55 16.81 2.29
CA LEU A 79 6.25 17.10 0.90
C LEU A 79 5.13 18.15 0.82
N ASP A 80 5.34 19.22 0.10
CA ASP A 80 4.51 20.44 0.09
C ASP A 80 3.04 20.23 -0.34
N TYR A 81 2.73 19.08 -0.97
CA TYR A 81 1.40 18.75 -1.46
C TYR A 81 0.63 17.78 -0.56
N LEU A 82 1.18 17.41 0.59
CA LEU A 82 0.51 16.55 1.58
C LEU A 82 -0.32 17.38 2.55
N ASP A 83 -1.40 16.78 3.01
CA ASP A 83 -2.24 17.38 4.04
C ASP A 83 -1.64 17.20 5.44
N LEU A 84 -0.93 16.07 5.68
CA LEU A 84 -0.32 15.73 6.95
C LEU A 84 1.07 15.10 6.76
N VAL A 85 1.98 15.41 7.69
CA VAL A 85 3.31 14.80 7.77
C VAL A 85 3.48 14.21 9.17
N PHE A 86 3.59 12.88 9.25
CA PHE A 86 3.77 12.18 10.52
C PHE A 86 4.25 10.73 10.31
N ASP A 87 4.84 10.14 11.36
CA ASP A 87 5.11 8.70 11.39
C ASP A 87 3.81 7.93 11.66
N CYS A 88 3.38 7.06 10.74
CA CYS A 88 2.14 6.30 10.87
C CYS A 88 2.13 5.37 12.10
N HIS A 89 3.30 4.99 12.65
CA HIS A 89 3.36 4.28 13.92
C HIS A 89 2.89 5.12 15.12
N GLU A 90 2.80 6.44 14.99
CA GLU A 90 2.29 7.37 16.00
C GLU A 90 0.86 7.85 15.73
N ILE A 91 0.12 7.16 14.83
CA ILE A 91 -1.22 7.57 14.38
C ILE A 91 -2.22 7.73 15.53
N ASP A 92 -2.13 6.91 16.56
CA ASP A 92 -2.97 6.99 17.75
C ASP A 92 -2.81 8.31 18.53
N LYS A 93 -1.63 8.94 18.45
CA LYS A 93 -1.28 10.21 19.09
C LYS A 93 -1.58 11.44 18.22
N LEU A 94 -2.07 11.26 17.00
CA LEU A 94 -2.31 12.34 16.05
C LEU A 94 -3.60 13.09 16.39
N ASP A 95 -3.48 14.29 16.98
CA ASP A 95 -4.62 15.11 17.40
C ASP A 95 -5.41 15.73 16.25
N SER A 96 -4.76 15.94 15.09
CA SER A 96 -5.41 16.49 13.88
C SER A 96 -6.51 15.58 13.30
N ILE A 97 -6.50 14.29 13.65
CA ILE A 97 -7.53 13.32 13.29
C ILE A 97 -8.19 12.82 14.58
N LYS A 98 -9.49 13.06 14.71
CA LYS A 98 -10.26 12.62 15.87
C LYS A 98 -10.34 11.09 15.92
N ASN A 99 -10.37 10.53 17.12
CA ASN A 99 -10.64 9.11 17.31
C ASN A 99 -12.05 8.75 16.81
N ASN A 100 -12.23 7.55 16.29
CA ASN A 100 -13.50 7.05 15.75
C ASN A 100 -14.12 7.95 14.66
N SER A 101 -13.31 8.57 13.80
CA SER A 101 -13.79 9.52 12.79
C SER A 101 -13.60 9.08 11.34
N LEU A 102 -12.68 8.14 11.09
CA LEU A 102 -12.37 7.68 9.73
C LEU A 102 -13.22 6.47 9.34
N ASP A 103 -13.71 6.47 8.11
CA ASP A 103 -14.35 5.32 7.48
C ASP A 103 -13.30 4.36 6.90
N VAL A 104 -12.21 4.92 6.36
CA VAL A 104 -11.14 4.14 5.72
C VAL A 104 -9.77 4.72 6.02
N ILE A 105 -8.81 3.85 6.32
CA ILE A 105 -7.38 4.12 6.22
C ILE A 105 -6.85 3.24 5.08
N THR A 106 -6.25 3.85 4.05
CA THR A 106 -5.75 3.11 2.89
C THR A 106 -4.25 3.27 2.70
N LEU A 107 -3.63 2.22 2.15
CA LEU A 107 -2.19 2.15 1.88
C LEU A 107 -1.96 1.43 0.54
N THR A 108 -0.97 1.85 -0.22
CA THR A 108 -0.57 1.16 -1.45
C THR A 108 0.94 1.04 -1.50
N ASN A 109 1.45 -0.17 -1.39
CA ASN A 109 2.88 -0.47 -1.32
C ASN A 109 3.58 0.27 -0.16
N VAL A 110 3.05 0.15 1.05
CA VAL A 110 3.56 0.82 2.25
C VAL A 110 3.86 -0.15 3.39
N LEU A 111 3.01 -1.18 3.61
CA LEU A 111 3.17 -2.08 4.76
C LEU A 111 4.54 -2.78 4.79
N HIS A 112 5.10 -3.10 3.63
CA HIS A 112 6.40 -3.76 3.53
C HIS A 112 7.60 -2.83 3.86
N HIS A 113 7.37 -1.52 4.00
CA HIS A 113 8.35 -0.54 4.50
C HIS A 113 8.20 -0.25 6.00
N LEU A 114 7.08 -0.65 6.61
CA LEU A 114 6.84 -0.35 8.02
C LEU A 114 7.65 -1.28 8.93
N LYS A 115 8.26 -0.69 9.96
CA LYS A 115 8.99 -1.48 10.96
C LYS A 115 8.11 -2.54 11.59
N SER A 116 6.90 -2.18 12.01
CA SER A 116 5.94 -3.08 12.64
C SER A 116 4.53 -2.86 12.05
N PRO A 117 4.18 -3.53 10.92
CA PRO A 117 2.86 -3.40 10.30
C PRO A 117 1.71 -3.72 11.23
N ILE A 118 1.86 -4.75 12.08
CA ILE A 118 0.82 -5.17 13.03
C ILE A 118 0.61 -4.09 14.09
N ALA A 119 1.68 -3.51 14.64
CA ALA A 119 1.57 -2.43 15.62
C ALA A 119 0.90 -1.18 15.01
N PHE A 120 1.27 -0.82 13.78
CA PHE A 120 0.61 0.26 13.04
C PHE A 120 -0.90 0.00 12.89
N ILE A 121 -1.29 -1.18 12.39
CA ILE A 121 -2.71 -1.54 12.16
C ILE A 121 -3.51 -1.46 13.46
N ASN A 122 -2.97 -1.99 14.58
CA ASN A 122 -3.63 -1.90 15.88
C ASN A 122 -3.84 -0.46 16.36
N ARG A 123 -2.84 0.41 16.19
CA ARG A 123 -2.97 1.84 16.54
C ARG A 123 -3.94 2.56 15.61
N ALA A 124 -3.95 2.22 14.33
CA ALA A 124 -4.88 2.76 13.33
C ALA A 124 -6.35 2.52 13.70
N ALA A 125 -6.66 1.42 14.40
CA ALA A 125 -8.00 1.15 14.89
C ALA A 125 -8.59 2.28 15.75
N THR A 126 -7.76 3.03 16.49
CA THR A 126 -8.23 4.15 17.34
C THR A 126 -8.90 5.27 16.52
N LYS A 127 -8.45 5.47 15.29
CA LYS A 127 -8.95 6.52 14.40
C LYS A 127 -10.15 6.08 13.55
N LEU A 128 -10.30 4.79 13.30
CA LEU A 128 -11.42 4.25 12.53
C LEU A 128 -12.73 4.30 13.34
N LYS A 129 -13.85 4.48 12.67
CA LYS A 129 -15.19 4.20 13.21
C LYS A 129 -15.37 2.71 13.44
N ALA A 130 -16.33 2.29 14.27
CA ALA A 130 -16.78 0.89 14.29
C ALA A 130 -17.26 0.49 12.88
N GLY A 131 -16.80 -0.65 12.37
CA GLY A 131 -17.02 -1.06 10.98
C GLY A 131 -16.15 -0.36 9.95
N GLY A 132 -15.32 0.62 10.36
CA GLY A 132 -14.33 1.26 9.49
C GLY A 132 -13.24 0.27 9.05
N LYS A 133 -12.54 0.57 7.97
CA LYS A 133 -11.67 -0.39 7.31
C LYS A 133 -10.23 0.11 7.15
N VAL A 134 -9.27 -0.79 7.35
CA VAL A 134 -7.92 -0.65 6.80
C VAL A 134 -7.90 -1.40 5.46
N ILE A 135 -7.51 -0.71 4.38
CA ILE A 135 -7.39 -1.29 3.04
C ILE A 135 -5.96 -1.11 2.56
N ALA A 136 -5.23 -2.22 2.37
CA ALA A 136 -3.86 -2.18 1.91
C ALA A 136 -3.71 -2.97 0.61
N THR A 137 -2.94 -2.43 -0.35
CA THR A 137 -2.53 -3.18 -1.54
C THR A 137 -1.02 -3.36 -1.52
N GLU A 138 -0.60 -4.62 -1.59
CA GLU A 138 0.79 -5.04 -1.40
C GLU A 138 1.20 -6.11 -2.43
N PRO A 139 2.50 -6.36 -2.61
CA PRO A 139 3.00 -7.44 -3.45
C PRO A 139 2.47 -8.82 -3.03
N PHE A 140 2.11 -9.64 -4.02
CA PHE A 140 1.70 -11.03 -3.85
C PHE A 140 2.71 -11.98 -4.49
N PHE A 141 3.03 -13.07 -3.82
CA PHE A 141 4.00 -14.07 -4.29
C PHE A 141 3.30 -15.25 -4.95
N SER A 142 3.07 -15.13 -6.25
CA SER A 142 2.72 -16.23 -7.16
C SER A 142 3.99 -16.83 -7.78
N VAL A 143 3.86 -17.86 -8.59
CA VAL A 143 4.99 -18.41 -9.34
C VAL A 143 5.64 -17.34 -10.22
N LEU A 144 4.83 -16.60 -10.99
CA LEU A 144 5.31 -15.59 -11.92
C LEU A 144 5.89 -14.36 -11.20
N SER A 145 5.17 -13.80 -10.24
CA SER A 145 5.63 -12.61 -9.51
C SER A 145 6.87 -12.89 -8.67
N SER A 146 7.01 -14.10 -8.11
CA SER A 146 8.20 -14.50 -7.36
C SER A 146 9.46 -14.46 -8.23
N LEU A 147 9.37 -14.90 -9.49
CA LEU A 147 10.48 -14.79 -10.44
C LEU A 147 10.83 -13.33 -10.73
N ILE A 148 9.82 -12.49 -10.93
CA ILE A 148 10.01 -11.07 -11.22
C ILE A 148 10.62 -10.35 -10.00
N PHE A 149 10.08 -10.56 -8.81
CA PHE A 149 10.61 -9.93 -7.60
C PHE A 149 12.02 -10.41 -7.27
N LYS A 150 12.33 -11.67 -7.51
CA LYS A 150 13.68 -12.20 -7.27
C LYS A 150 14.74 -11.67 -8.23
N TYR A 151 14.39 -11.45 -9.51
CA TYR A 151 15.39 -11.17 -10.55
C TYR A 151 15.34 -9.76 -11.12
N LEU A 152 14.21 -9.05 -10.99
CA LEU A 152 13.99 -7.76 -11.63
C LEU A 152 13.63 -6.64 -10.65
N HIS A 153 13.32 -6.96 -9.39
CA HIS A 153 12.99 -5.98 -8.36
C HIS A 153 14.24 -5.65 -7.52
N HIS A 154 14.33 -4.40 -7.07
CA HIS A 154 15.50 -3.92 -6.32
C HIS A 154 15.33 -4.01 -4.79
N GLU A 155 14.09 -4.13 -4.31
CA GLU A 155 13.83 -4.25 -2.88
C GLU A 155 14.01 -5.68 -2.39
N PRO A 156 14.47 -5.85 -1.13
CA PRO A 156 14.76 -7.18 -0.59
C PRO A 156 13.50 -8.03 -0.41
N VAL A 157 13.69 -9.35 -0.59
CA VAL A 157 12.70 -10.39 -0.36
C VAL A 157 13.28 -11.36 0.67
N ASP A 158 12.77 -11.30 1.89
CA ASP A 158 13.16 -12.24 2.95
C ASP A 158 11.93 -12.98 3.50
N PHE A 159 11.88 -14.28 3.24
CA PHE A 159 10.85 -15.19 3.79
C PHE A 159 11.26 -15.82 5.12
N GLY A 160 12.51 -15.63 5.55
CA GLY A 160 13.10 -16.27 6.73
C GLY A 160 12.88 -15.55 8.04
N ILE A 161 12.13 -14.44 8.04
CA ILE A 161 11.84 -13.66 9.24
C ILE A 161 11.03 -14.49 10.26
N SER A 162 11.40 -14.39 11.53
CA SER A 162 10.74 -15.09 12.65
C SER A 162 9.55 -14.30 13.23
N GLU A 163 9.54 -12.97 13.06
CA GLU A 163 8.54 -12.05 13.60
C GLU A 163 7.99 -11.14 12.51
N PRO A 164 6.76 -10.60 12.66
CA PRO A 164 6.11 -9.76 11.67
C PRO A 164 6.64 -8.32 11.67
N GLU A 165 7.96 -8.16 11.67
CA GLU A 165 8.66 -6.88 11.77
C GLU A 165 9.84 -6.80 10.82
N LEU A 166 10.18 -5.59 10.38
CA LEU A 166 11.49 -5.34 9.78
C LEU A 166 12.56 -5.32 10.88
N GLY A 167 13.75 -5.78 10.56
CA GLY A 167 14.91 -5.67 11.44
C GLY A 167 15.34 -4.21 11.66
N GLU A 168 16.55 -3.86 11.22
CA GLU A 168 17.01 -2.47 11.27
C GLU A 168 16.36 -1.63 10.17
N VAL A 169 15.84 -0.46 10.56
CA VAL A 169 15.26 0.51 9.64
C VAL A 169 16.24 1.68 9.46
N GLN A 170 16.75 1.85 8.24
CA GLN A 170 17.72 2.90 7.88
C GLN A 170 17.03 4.15 7.33
N GLY A 171 15.85 4.02 6.72
CA GLY A 171 15.07 5.12 6.16
C GLY A 171 13.74 4.65 5.60
N PRO A 172 12.80 5.58 5.31
CA PRO A 172 11.45 5.25 4.85
C PRO A 172 11.40 4.42 3.57
N LEU A 173 12.30 4.69 2.62
CA LEU A 173 12.41 3.94 1.36
C LEU A 173 13.62 3.00 1.33
N ALA A 174 14.60 3.21 2.23
CA ALA A 174 15.82 2.40 2.27
C ALA A 174 15.62 1.03 2.93
N SER A 175 14.56 0.87 3.71
CA SER A 175 14.25 -0.37 4.42
C SER A 175 12.94 -0.94 3.92
N ALA A 176 13.00 -2.20 3.47
CA ALA A 176 11.82 -2.91 2.98
C ALA A 176 11.99 -4.41 3.13
N ASN A 177 10.88 -5.12 3.23
CA ASN A 177 10.79 -6.54 2.91
C ASN A 177 9.46 -6.77 2.20
N ILE A 178 9.48 -6.85 0.87
CA ILE A 178 8.25 -6.99 0.08
C ILE A 178 7.49 -8.30 0.37
N ALA A 179 8.15 -9.29 1.01
CA ALA A 179 7.50 -10.52 1.46
C ALA A 179 6.70 -10.34 2.75
N LEU A 180 6.97 -9.30 3.55
CA LEU A 180 6.42 -9.16 4.90
C LEU A 180 4.88 -9.13 4.94
N PRO A 181 4.14 -8.32 4.14
CA PRO A 181 2.68 -8.35 4.12
C PRO A 181 2.11 -9.69 3.66
N TRP A 182 2.74 -10.31 2.64
CA TRP A 182 2.32 -11.63 2.18
C TRP A 182 2.52 -12.70 3.25
N LEU A 183 3.62 -12.65 4.00
CA LEU A 183 3.85 -13.56 5.13
C LEU A 183 2.76 -13.37 6.19
N ILE A 184 2.47 -12.14 6.61
CA ILE A 184 1.46 -11.84 7.64
C ILE A 184 0.08 -12.33 7.21
N PHE A 185 -0.38 -11.97 6.00
CA PHE A 185 -1.79 -12.15 5.61
C PHE A 185 -2.07 -13.45 4.87
N CYS A 186 -1.05 -14.11 4.30
CA CYS A 186 -1.24 -15.32 3.50
C CYS A 186 -0.57 -16.58 4.07
N ARG A 187 0.60 -16.43 4.71
CA ARG A 187 1.44 -17.57 5.10
C ARG A 187 1.42 -17.85 6.60
N ARG A 188 1.66 -16.84 7.42
CA ARG A 188 1.79 -16.92 8.87
C ARG A 188 0.55 -16.39 9.56
N ARG A 189 -0.57 -17.08 9.36
CA ARG A 189 -1.86 -16.68 9.94
C ARG A 189 -1.88 -16.65 11.47
N ASP A 190 -0.95 -17.34 12.10
CA ASP A 190 -0.70 -17.25 13.53
C ASP A 190 -0.40 -15.81 13.98
N TRP A 191 0.26 -15.01 13.16
CA TRP A 191 0.54 -13.60 13.48
C TRP A 191 -0.71 -12.70 13.49
N LEU A 192 -1.77 -13.10 12.80
CA LEU A 192 -3.03 -12.34 12.77
C LEU A 192 -3.76 -12.32 14.13
N GLN A 193 -3.44 -13.23 15.05
CA GLN A 193 -4.00 -13.21 16.41
C GLN A 193 -3.76 -11.88 17.14
N HIS A 194 -2.66 -11.19 16.83
CA HIS A 194 -2.32 -9.88 17.41
C HIS A 194 -3.25 -8.74 16.94
N LEU A 195 -4.12 -8.99 15.97
CA LEU A 195 -5.12 -8.04 15.46
C LEU A 195 -6.54 -8.34 15.96
N ASN A 196 -6.78 -9.49 16.61
CA ASN A 196 -8.11 -9.98 16.99
C ASN A 196 -8.89 -9.05 17.94
N GLU A 197 -8.19 -8.27 18.78
CA GLU A 197 -8.85 -7.35 19.69
C GLU A 197 -9.55 -6.21 18.98
N ASN A 198 -8.94 -5.70 17.92
CA ASN A 198 -9.38 -4.51 17.21
C ASN A 198 -10.12 -4.81 15.90
N PHE A 199 -9.82 -5.95 15.26
CA PHE A 199 -10.32 -6.27 13.93
C PHE A 199 -11.03 -7.62 13.87
N ASP A 200 -11.99 -7.71 12.96
CA ASP A 200 -12.70 -8.96 12.65
C ASP A 200 -11.85 -9.82 11.70
N ILE A 201 -10.97 -10.62 12.29
CA ILE A 201 -10.07 -11.49 11.53
C ILE A 201 -10.79 -12.66 10.88
N ALA A 202 -11.95 -13.08 11.41
CA ALA A 202 -12.76 -14.13 10.79
C ALA A 202 -13.26 -13.72 9.39
N ASN A 203 -13.54 -12.44 9.21
CA ASN A 203 -13.99 -11.84 7.95
C ASN A 203 -12.88 -11.04 7.22
N LEU A 204 -11.60 -11.31 7.53
CA LEU A 204 -10.47 -10.75 6.78
C LEU A 204 -10.60 -11.08 5.30
N SER A 205 -10.61 -10.05 4.45
CA SER A 205 -10.60 -10.22 3.00
C SER A 205 -9.20 -10.03 2.44
N VAL A 206 -8.72 -11.02 1.69
CA VAL A 206 -7.45 -10.97 0.93
C VAL A 206 -7.77 -11.33 -0.51
N ARG A 207 -7.70 -10.36 -1.42
CA ARG A 207 -8.08 -10.53 -2.82
C ARG A 207 -6.88 -10.32 -3.73
N PRO A 208 -6.59 -11.24 -4.66
CA PRO A 208 -5.59 -11.03 -5.70
C PRO A 208 -5.99 -9.88 -6.62
N PHE A 209 -4.99 -9.09 -7.03
CA PHE A 209 -5.18 -7.97 -7.95
C PHE A 209 -4.05 -7.94 -8.97
N THR A 210 -4.41 -7.93 -10.26
CA THR A 210 -3.55 -7.92 -11.46
C THR A 210 -2.44 -8.98 -11.46
N ALA A 211 -1.96 -9.29 -12.64
CA ALA A 211 -0.82 -10.18 -12.87
C ALA A 211 0.39 -9.36 -13.38
N LEU A 212 0.44 -9.06 -14.68
CA LEU A 212 1.55 -8.38 -15.32
C LEU A 212 1.31 -6.90 -15.62
N SER A 213 0.05 -6.43 -15.55
CA SER A 213 -0.32 -5.10 -16.04
C SER A 213 0.48 -3.97 -15.39
N TYR A 214 0.80 -4.05 -14.10
CA TYR A 214 1.68 -3.07 -13.46
C TYR A 214 3.08 -3.10 -14.07
N MET A 215 3.66 -4.29 -14.22
CA MET A 215 5.05 -4.47 -14.66
C MET A 215 5.26 -4.03 -16.10
N ILE A 216 4.29 -4.30 -16.97
CA ILE A 216 4.34 -3.86 -18.37
C ILE A 216 4.12 -2.35 -18.57
N THR A 217 3.71 -1.61 -17.53
CA THR A 217 3.82 -0.14 -17.57
C THR A 217 5.25 0.35 -17.32
N GLY A 218 6.13 -0.52 -16.81
CA GLY A 218 7.45 -0.19 -16.27
C GLY A 218 7.40 0.26 -14.81
N GLY A 219 6.23 0.20 -14.16
CA GLY A 219 6.03 0.65 -12.78
C GLY A 219 6.36 2.13 -12.61
N ILE A 220 6.79 2.49 -11.41
CA ILE A 220 7.20 3.87 -11.08
C ILE A 220 8.60 4.19 -11.61
N SER A 221 9.47 3.18 -11.75
CA SER A 221 10.88 3.39 -12.08
C SER A 221 11.14 3.60 -13.57
N HIS A 222 10.35 2.98 -14.43
CA HIS A 222 10.54 2.97 -15.88
C HIS A 222 9.24 3.31 -16.61
N LYS A 223 9.33 3.60 -17.91
CA LYS A 223 8.18 3.76 -18.79
C LYS A 223 8.39 2.89 -20.01
N LEU A 224 7.56 1.86 -20.17
CA LEU A 224 7.56 1.05 -21.38
C LEU A 224 6.61 1.68 -22.41
N PRO A 225 7.00 1.73 -23.70
CA PRO A 225 6.25 2.42 -24.75
C PRO A 225 5.09 1.56 -25.29
N ILE A 226 4.21 1.10 -24.40
CA ILE A 226 3.04 0.30 -24.80
C ILE A 226 1.91 1.24 -25.20
N PRO A 227 1.34 1.11 -26.42
CA PRO A 227 0.19 1.87 -26.83
C PRO A 227 -1.00 1.67 -25.88
N GLY A 228 -1.67 2.78 -25.49
CA GLY A 228 -2.72 2.74 -24.48
C GLY A 228 -3.94 1.88 -24.88
N PHE A 229 -4.23 1.72 -26.18
CA PHE A 229 -5.33 0.86 -26.62
C PHE A 229 -5.01 -0.62 -26.41
N LEU A 230 -3.76 -1.05 -26.64
CA LEU A 230 -3.31 -2.42 -26.35
C LEU A 230 -3.35 -2.68 -24.85
N TYR A 231 -2.84 -1.74 -24.05
CA TYR A 231 -2.86 -1.86 -22.60
C TYR A 231 -4.29 -2.02 -22.05
N ARG A 232 -5.24 -1.20 -22.54
CA ARG A 232 -6.65 -1.29 -22.15
C ARG A 232 -7.29 -2.63 -22.56
N GLY A 233 -6.93 -3.16 -23.73
CA GLY A 233 -7.44 -4.46 -24.21
C GLY A 233 -6.95 -5.63 -23.38
N MET A 234 -5.68 -5.61 -22.93
CA MET A 234 -5.12 -6.70 -22.12
C MET A 234 -5.47 -6.60 -20.62
N PHE A 235 -5.84 -5.42 -20.11
CA PHE A 235 -6.11 -5.24 -18.68
C PHE A 235 -7.23 -6.15 -18.13
N PRO A 236 -8.39 -6.33 -18.79
CA PRO A 236 -9.41 -7.29 -18.36
C PRO A 236 -8.92 -8.73 -18.31
N ILE A 237 -8.05 -9.11 -19.26
CA ILE A 237 -7.45 -10.46 -19.31
C ILE A 237 -6.53 -10.64 -18.11
N ASP A 238 -5.72 -9.63 -17.80
CA ASP A 238 -4.81 -9.62 -16.66
C ASP A 238 -5.55 -9.76 -15.32
N LEU A 239 -6.66 -9.04 -15.16
CA LEU A 239 -7.54 -9.19 -14.00
C LEU A 239 -8.16 -10.59 -13.91
N ALA A 240 -8.59 -11.16 -15.03
CA ALA A 240 -9.14 -12.52 -15.07
C ALA A 240 -8.07 -13.55 -14.68
N LEU A 241 -6.85 -13.44 -15.22
CA LEU A 241 -5.74 -14.32 -14.88
C LEU A 241 -5.40 -14.26 -13.38
N SER A 242 -5.31 -13.07 -12.80
CA SER A 242 -5.02 -12.93 -11.38
C SER A 242 -6.14 -13.47 -10.49
N ARG A 243 -7.39 -13.40 -10.94
CA ARG A 243 -8.56 -13.88 -10.20
C ARG A 243 -8.72 -15.38 -10.26
N TYR A 244 -8.57 -15.98 -11.45
CA TYR A 244 -8.82 -17.42 -11.65
C TYR A 244 -7.58 -18.28 -11.38
N PHE A 245 -6.38 -17.71 -11.55
CA PHE A 245 -5.11 -18.41 -11.34
C PHE A 245 -4.17 -17.62 -10.40
N PRO A 246 -4.63 -17.21 -9.19
CA PRO A 246 -3.87 -16.29 -8.34
C PRO A 246 -2.50 -16.85 -7.95
N ARG A 247 -2.41 -18.13 -7.62
CA ARG A 247 -1.14 -18.78 -7.24
C ARG A 247 -0.12 -18.85 -8.37
N LEU A 248 -0.59 -18.79 -9.61
CA LEU A 248 0.28 -18.86 -10.80
C LEU A 248 0.77 -17.46 -11.20
N CYS A 249 -0.12 -16.46 -11.21
CA CYS A 249 0.20 -15.20 -11.90
C CYS A 249 -0.17 -13.91 -11.16
N ALA A 250 -0.92 -13.91 -10.04
CA ALA A 250 -1.19 -12.65 -9.34
C ALA A 250 0.09 -11.98 -8.84
N ALA A 251 0.18 -10.65 -8.99
CA ALA A 251 1.34 -9.88 -8.58
C ALA A 251 1.07 -8.97 -7.37
N PHE A 252 -0.20 -8.65 -7.12
CA PHE A 252 -0.63 -7.85 -5.98
C PHE A 252 -1.80 -8.53 -5.26
N LEU A 253 -2.01 -8.11 -4.02
CA LEU A 253 -3.16 -8.48 -3.21
C LEU A 253 -3.73 -7.21 -2.56
N THR A 254 -5.05 -7.15 -2.46
CA THR A 254 -5.76 -6.15 -1.64
C THR A 254 -6.23 -6.81 -0.36
N ILE A 255 -5.77 -6.29 0.76
CA ILE A 255 -6.10 -6.72 2.12
C ILE A 255 -7.15 -5.75 2.66
N THR A 256 -8.24 -6.27 3.23
CA THR A 256 -9.25 -5.44 3.90
C THR A 256 -9.52 -6.00 5.29
N LEU A 257 -9.20 -5.18 6.29
CA LEU A 257 -9.46 -5.44 7.71
C LEU A 257 -10.62 -4.55 8.16
N THR A 258 -11.63 -5.10 8.80
CA THR A 258 -12.78 -4.35 9.34
C THR A 258 -12.64 -4.22 10.85
N ARG A 259 -12.69 -2.99 11.37
CA ARG A 259 -12.69 -2.70 12.80
C ARG A 259 -13.97 -3.23 13.45
N ARG A 260 -13.83 -3.84 14.62
CA ARG A 260 -14.95 -4.27 15.48
C ARG A 260 -15.73 -3.12 16.08
#